data_91a09fff77a621f0d74b762bbb163c89
#
_entry.id   91a09fff77a621f0d74b762bbb163c89
#
_cell.length_a   1.000
_cell.length_b   1.000
_cell.length_c   1.000
_cell.angle_alpha   90.00
_cell.angle_beta   90.00
_cell.angle_gamma   90.00
#
_symmetry.space_group_name_H-M   'P 1'
#
loop_
_entity.id
_entity.type
_entity.pdbx_description
1 polymer ?
#
loop_
_entity_poly.entity_id
_entity_poly.type
_entity_poly.pdbx_seq_one_letter_code
_entity_poly.pdbx_strand_id
1 'polypeptide(L)'
;LLLPLSHLYLGNMPRMKSLALNCISGTRKLDLNTFCPNVESINIGSLADLERLEIGNCSRLRSIQIYSNPKLTSMELGNHPEVEELYCSYNGFSSFSLKGLPKLRSVDLGYNSALASLELDENNGINALLISGCAFQSVDDVLECCPSLNELSCSGNRLTELDLTKHLSIRELHCDHNRLTRLLVPEGQYFGHLYCHSNQLGEAALKTLFVSLGQVPKPTPEYPRPPQCRISYSDNPGNKESLKE
;
A
#
# COMPACT_ATOMS: atom_id res chain seq x y z
N LEU A 1 -4.77 -4.49 36.17
CA LEU A 1 -5.32 -3.15 35.89
C LEU A 1 -4.18 -2.32 35.32
N LEU A 2 -4.12 -2.20 33.99
CA LEU A 2 -3.24 -1.24 33.31
C LEU A 2 -3.85 0.14 33.54
N LEU A 3 -3.12 1.02 34.22
CA LEU A 3 -3.51 2.41 34.36
C LEU A 3 -3.44 3.08 32.99
N PRO A 4 -4.48 3.81 32.56
CA PRO A 4 -4.42 4.53 31.29
C PRO A 4 -3.36 5.64 31.39
N LEU A 5 -2.33 5.52 30.55
CA LEU A 5 -1.30 6.56 30.42
C LEU A 5 -1.83 7.63 29.47
N SER A 6 -2.43 8.70 30.00
CA SER A 6 -2.91 9.81 29.17
C SER A 6 -1.78 10.53 28.41
N HIS A 7 -0.55 10.43 28.91
CA HIS A 7 0.65 10.96 28.28
C HIS A 7 1.81 9.98 28.51
N LEU A 8 2.39 9.50 27.43
CA LEU A 8 3.64 8.77 27.47
C LEU A 8 4.81 9.75 27.30
N TYR A 9 5.60 9.89 28.35
CA TYR A 9 6.80 10.73 28.32
C TYR A 9 8.02 9.83 28.13
N LEU A 10 8.59 9.86 26.93
CA LEU A 10 9.86 9.22 26.65
C LEU A 10 10.96 10.25 26.92
N GLY A 11 11.92 9.99 27.80
CA GLY A 11 13.07 10.86 28.02
C GLY A 11 13.97 10.96 26.77
N ASN A 12 14.91 11.90 26.74
CA ASN A 12 15.86 11.99 25.63
C ASN A 12 16.73 10.72 25.55
N MET A 13 16.62 9.98 24.45
CA MET A 13 17.29 8.69 24.21
C MET A 13 18.17 8.75 22.97
N PRO A 14 19.28 9.51 22.96
CA PRO A 14 20.07 9.75 21.75
C PRO A 14 20.77 8.51 21.19
N ARG A 15 20.87 7.43 21.96
CA ARG A 15 21.46 6.15 21.52
C ARG A 15 20.43 5.13 21.04
N MET A 16 19.14 5.44 21.15
CA MET A 16 18.08 4.53 20.71
C MET A 16 18.08 4.41 19.18
N LYS A 17 18.10 3.20 18.69
CA LYS A 17 18.04 2.88 17.26
C LYS A 17 16.70 2.33 16.82
N SER A 18 15.95 1.72 17.74
CA SER A 18 14.63 1.18 17.45
C SER A 18 13.69 1.52 18.60
N LEU A 19 12.49 2.00 18.24
CA LEU A 19 11.41 2.27 19.17
C LEU A 19 10.24 1.36 18.86
N ALA A 20 9.77 0.60 19.85
CA ALA A 20 8.56 -0.20 19.75
C ALA A 20 7.59 0.12 20.87
N LEU A 21 6.37 0.55 20.53
CA LEU A 21 5.29 0.87 21.46
C LEU A 21 4.02 0.15 21.00
N ASN A 22 3.55 -0.81 21.81
CA ASN A 22 2.40 -1.61 21.44
C ASN A 22 1.44 -1.79 22.62
N CYS A 23 0.15 -1.86 22.33
CA CYS A 23 -0.90 -2.18 23.29
C CYS A 23 -0.96 -1.25 24.51
N ILE A 24 -0.70 0.04 24.32
CA ILE A 24 -0.79 1.06 25.38
C ILE A 24 -2.15 1.76 25.27
N SER A 25 -2.96 1.70 26.31
CA SER A 25 -4.26 2.37 26.37
C SER A 25 -4.17 3.77 26.98
N GLY A 26 -5.09 4.65 26.58
CA GLY A 26 -5.23 6.00 27.14
C GLY A 26 -4.29 7.06 26.55
N THR A 27 -3.30 6.68 25.74
CA THR A 27 -2.41 7.64 25.07
C THR A 27 -3.11 8.22 23.86
N ARG A 28 -3.43 9.52 23.87
CA ARG A 28 -4.08 10.22 22.76
C ARG A 28 -3.10 10.94 21.85
N LYS A 29 -2.02 11.43 22.41
CA LYS A 29 -0.97 12.12 21.66
C LYS A 29 0.38 11.50 21.98
N LEU A 30 1.17 11.27 20.92
CA LEU A 30 2.56 10.85 21.02
C LEU A 30 3.42 11.80 20.19
N ASP A 31 4.40 12.40 20.81
CA ASP A 31 5.33 13.32 20.20
C ASP A 31 6.75 12.76 20.34
N LEU A 32 7.38 12.42 19.23
CA LEU A 32 8.72 11.84 19.16
C LEU A 32 9.78 12.85 18.74
N ASN A 33 9.41 14.12 18.50
CA ASN A 33 10.31 15.16 17.98
C ASN A 33 11.62 15.34 18.73
N THR A 34 11.61 15.11 20.04
CA THR A 34 12.75 15.41 20.92
C THR A 34 13.44 14.17 21.48
N PHE A 35 12.91 12.98 21.23
CA PHE A 35 13.31 11.79 22.00
C PHE A 35 14.40 10.93 21.35
N CYS A 36 14.33 10.73 20.06
CA CYS A 36 15.12 9.69 19.39
C CYS A 36 15.77 10.18 18.09
N PRO A 37 16.70 11.15 18.12
CA PRO A 37 17.24 11.75 16.90
C PRO A 37 18.02 10.76 16.00
N ASN A 38 18.45 9.63 16.56
CA ASN A 38 19.21 8.60 15.85
C ASN A 38 18.42 7.31 15.61
N VAL A 39 17.10 7.35 15.77
CA VAL A 39 16.26 6.17 15.54
C VAL A 39 16.31 5.77 14.06
N GLU A 40 16.44 4.47 13.81
CA GLU A 40 16.50 3.86 12.49
C GLU A 40 15.17 3.15 12.15
N SER A 41 14.41 2.74 13.17
CA SER A 41 13.10 2.10 13.00
C SER A 41 12.11 2.48 14.09
N ILE A 42 10.86 2.68 13.71
CA ILE A 42 9.73 2.96 14.60
C ILE A 42 8.64 1.91 14.35
N ASN A 43 8.15 1.31 15.43
CA ASN A 43 7.01 0.38 15.41
C ASN A 43 6.01 0.79 16.50
N ILE A 44 4.85 1.30 16.09
CA ILE A 44 3.78 1.77 16.98
C ILE A 44 2.48 1.11 16.57
N GLY A 45 1.98 0.23 17.42
CA GLY A 45 0.79 -0.55 17.07
C GLY A 45 -0.19 -0.74 18.22
N SER A 46 -1.47 -0.88 17.85
CA SER A 46 -2.55 -1.20 18.79
C SER A 46 -2.69 -0.19 19.96
N LEU A 47 -2.50 1.08 19.67
CA LEU A 47 -2.81 2.18 20.58
C LEU A 47 -4.23 2.70 20.26
N ALA A 48 -5.23 2.07 20.84
CA ALA A 48 -6.64 2.28 20.48
C ALA A 48 -7.13 3.74 20.68
N ASP A 49 -6.45 4.52 21.50
CA ASP A 49 -6.80 5.90 21.82
C ASP A 49 -5.90 6.93 21.11
N LEU A 50 -4.90 6.52 20.34
CA LEU A 50 -3.97 7.42 19.67
C LEU A 50 -4.70 8.21 18.58
N GLU A 51 -4.74 9.52 18.73
CA GLU A 51 -5.39 10.47 17.82
C GLU A 51 -4.37 11.26 16.99
N ARG A 52 -3.19 11.51 17.56
CA ARG A 52 -2.12 12.32 16.95
C ARG A 52 -0.75 11.73 17.21
N LEU A 53 0.05 11.64 16.16
CA LEU A 53 1.44 11.21 16.18
C LEU A 53 2.32 12.21 15.43
N GLU A 54 3.37 12.66 16.10
CA GLU A 54 4.42 13.52 15.53
C GLU A 54 5.75 12.77 15.62
N ILE A 55 6.34 12.41 14.46
CA ILE A 55 7.59 11.64 14.42
C ILE A 55 8.80 12.55 14.50
N GLY A 56 8.69 13.79 14.03
CA GLY A 56 9.78 14.75 14.00
C GLY A 56 10.80 14.48 12.89
N ASN A 57 12.00 15.00 13.07
CA ASN A 57 13.08 14.90 12.06
C ASN A 57 14.12 13.87 12.51
N CYS A 58 13.97 12.62 12.08
CA CYS A 58 14.91 11.54 12.36
C CYS A 58 15.69 11.21 11.09
N SER A 59 16.84 11.84 10.88
CA SER A 59 17.63 11.75 9.65
C SER A 59 18.15 10.34 9.33
N ARG A 60 18.08 9.40 10.26
CA ARG A 60 18.50 8.00 10.08
C ARG A 60 17.34 7.02 9.97
N LEU A 61 16.12 7.51 10.06
CA LEU A 61 14.93 6.65 10.03
C LEU A 61 14.79 6.00 8.65
N ARG A 62 14.67 4.67 8.62
CA ARG A 62 14.56 3.84 7.42
C ARG A 62 13.23 3.10 7.32
N SER A 63 12.68 2.70 8.46
CA SER A 63 11.43 1.93 8.50
C SER A 63 10.46 2.53 9.51
N ILE A 64 9.24 2.77 9.06
CA ILE A 64 8.13 3.29 9.85
C ILE A 64 6.99 2.27 9.80
N GLN A 65 6.61 1.76 10.98
CA GLN A 65 5.49 0.83 11.12
C GLN A 65 4.51 1.39 12.14
N ILE A 66 3.32 1.81 11.67
CA ILE A 66 2.28 2.42 12.51
C ILE A 66 0.95 1.77 12.13
N TYR A 67 0.48 0.84 12.93
CA TYR A 67 -0.64 -0.01 12.56
C TYR A 67 -1.66 -0.19 13.69
N SER A 68 -2.90 -0.43 13.30
CA SER A 68 -4.01 -0.73 14.23
C SER A 68 -4.24 0.37 15.27
N ASN A 69 -4.21 1.63 14.83
CA ASN A 69 -4.55 2.79 15.64
C ASN A 69 -5.80 3.48 15.04
N PRO A 70 -7.01 2.98 15.28
CA PRO A 70 -8.21 3.37 14.53
C PRO A 70 -8.63 4.83 14.72
N LYS A 71 -8.17 5.49 15.77
CA LYS A 71 -8.42 6.93 16.01
C LYS A 71 -7.34 7.85 15.43
N LEU A 72 -6.24 7.29 14.92
CA LEU A 72 -5.17 8.07 14.28
C LEU A 72 -5.61 8.48 12.88
N THR A 73 -6.09 9.70 12.75
CA THR A 73 -6.63 10.26 11.50
C THR A 73 -5.64 11.15 10.76
N SER A 74 -4.57 11.57 11.42
CA SER A 74 -3.51 12.37 10.83
C SER A 74 -2.16 12.07 11.47
N MET A 75 -1.12 12.17 10.67
CA MET A 75 0.26 12.00 11.10
C MET A 75 1.16 12.97 10.32
N GLU A 76 2.03 13.66 11.04
CA GLU A 76 3.06 14.48 10.43
C GLU A 76 4.35 13.67 10.37
N LEU A 77 4.72 13.24 9.16
CA LEU A 77 5.94 12.45 8.96
C LEU A 77 7.20 13.27 9.16
N GLY A 78 7.19 14.56 8.81
CA GLY A 78 8.42 15.35 8.77
C GLY A 78 9.31 15.01 7.57
N ASN A 79 10.61 15.34 7.68
CA ASN A 79 11.59 15.06 6.63
C ASN A 79 12.46 13.84 6.99
N HIS A 80 12.28 12.75 6.25
CA HIS A 80 13.00 11.50 6.49
C HIS A 80 13.67 10.99 5.21
N PRO A 81 14.82 11.52 4.85
CA PRO A 81 15.47 11.24 3.56
C PRO A 81 15.95 9.79 3.38
N GLU A 82 16.04 9.02 4.47
CA GLU A 82 16.51 7.64 4.45
C GLU A 82 15.37 6.60 4.54
N VAL A 83 14.09 7.04 4.64
CA VAL A 83 12.97 6.09 4.75
C VAL A 83 12.81 5.32 3.46
N GLU A 84 12.88 4.01 3.58
CA GLU A 84 12.72 3.03 2.50
C GLU A 84 11.38 2.28 2.59
N GLU A 85 10.86 2.11 3.83
CA GLU A 85 9.66 1.33 4.11
C GLU A 85 8.69 2.10 5.02
N LEU A 86 7.42 2.15 4.61
CA LEU A 86 6.35 2.77 5.39
C LEU A 86 5.13 1.84 5.41
N TYR A 87 4.81 1.32 6.60
CA TYR A 87 3.69 0.43 6.85
C TYR A 87 2.73 1.09 7.84
N CYS A 88 1.62 1.63 7.34
CA CYS A 88 0.66 2.40 8.13
C CYS A 88 -0.78 1.87 7.96
N SER A 89 -0.93 0.54 7.98
CA SER A 89 -2.21 -0.14 7.80
C SER A 89 -3.11 -0.11 9.05
N TYR A 90 -4.43 -0.28 8.84
CA TYR A 90 -5.44 -0.35 9.92
C TYR A 90 -5.46 0.90 10.83
N ASN A 91 -5.32 2.09 10.26
CA ASN A 91 -5.49 3.37 10.96
C ASN A 91 -6.76 4.09 10.48
N GLY A 92 -6.96 5.33 10.88
CA GLY A 92 -8.12 6.16 10.56
C GLY A 92 -7.85 7.22 9.50
N PHE A 93 -6.82 7.11 8.68
CA PHE A 93 -6.48 8.12 7.67
C PHE A 93 -7.55 8.25 6.60
N SER A 94 -7.86 9.49 6.19
CA SER A 94 -8.71 9.81 5.04
C SER A 94 -7.92 10.32 3.83
N SER A 95 -6.76 10.90 4.08
CA SER A 95 -5.74 11.27 3.11
C SER A 95 -4.35 11.03 3.71
N PHE A 96 -3.34 10.87 2.88
CA PHE A 96 -1.97 10.66 3.35
C PHE A 96 -0.97 11.31 2.41
N SER A 97 0.07 11.95 2.97
CA SER A 97 1.14 12.54 2.18
C SER A 97 2.42 11.72 2.32
N LEU A 98 2.97 11.30 1.19
CA LEU A 98 4.24 10.58 1.05
C LEU A 98 5.35 11.47 0.49
N LYS A 99 5.09 12.79 0.39
CA LYS A 99 6.06 13.76 -0.11
C LYS A 99 7.28 13.86 0.79
N GLY A 100 8.43 14.14 0.20
CA GLY A 100 9.67 14.32 0.93
C GLY A 100 10.34 13.02 1.39
N LEU A 101 9.96 11.87 0.84
CA LEU A 101 10.52 10.55 1.12
C LEU A 101 11.25 9.97 -0.12
N PRO A 102 12.40 10.51 -0.54
CA PRO A 102 13.02 10.23 -1.83
C PRO A 102 13.53 8.80 -2.00
N LYS A 103 13.74 8.07 -0.89
CA LYS A 103 14.19 6.66 -0.91
C LYS A 103 13.08 5.65 -0.71
N LEU A 104 11.83 6.10 -0.59
CA LEU A 104 10.70 5.22 -0.34
C LEU A 104 10.53 4.20 -1.46
N ARG A 105 10.41 2.92 -1.09
CA ARG A 105 10.28 1.77 -1.99
C ARG A 105 9.02 0.97 -1.76
N SER A 106 8.68 0.77 -0.49
CA SER A 106 7.54 -0.06 -0.11
C SER A 106 6.59 0.72 0.79
N VAL A 107 5.30 0.71 0.41
CA VAL A 107 4.24 1.42 1.12
C VAL A 107 3.07 0.49 1.36
N ASP A 108 2.66 0.33 2.61
CA ASP A 108 1.40 -0.30 2.99
C ASP A 108 0.54 0.69 3.79
N LEU A 109 -0.54 1.11 3.17
CA LEU A 109 -1.59 1.96 3.76
C LEU A 109 -2.95 1.23 3.77
N GLY A 110 -2.94 -0.09 3.63
CA GLY A 110 -4.14 -0.89 3.55
C GLY A 110 -5.04 -0.76 4.78
N TYR A 111 -6.32 -1.00 4.57
CA TYR A 111 -7.34 -1.00 5.62
C TYR A 111 -7.47 0.32 6.40
N ASN A 112 -7.13 1.43 5.76
CA ASN A 112 -7.56 2.76 6.16
C ASN A 112 -8.87 3.05 5.43
N SER A 113 -10.00 2.65 5.99
CA SER A 113 -11.29 2.55 5.30
C SER A 113 -11.86 3.88 4.77
N ALA A 114 -11.32 5.02 5.23
CA ALA A 114 -11.65 6.35 4.75
C ALA A 114 -10.63 6.93 3.77
N LEU A 115 -9.48 6.27 3.55
CA LEU A 115 -8.40 6.78 2.73
C LEU A 115 -8.80 6.79 1.24
N ALA A 116 -8.87 7.98 0.67
CA ALA A 116 -9.32 8.20 -0.69
C ALA A 116 -8.32 8.94 -1.58
N SER A 117 -7.24 9.47 -1.00
CA SER A 117 -6.22 10.21 -1.74
C SER A 117 -4.84 10.08 -1.12
N LEU A 118 -3.82 10.09 -1.98
CA LEU A 118 -2.41 10.16 -1.62
C LEU A 118 -1.77 11.37 -2.29
N GLU A 119 -0.87 12.03 -1.59
CA GLU A 119 0.03 13.01 -2.17
C GLU A 119 1.42 12.40 -2.34
N LEU A 120 1.97 12.48 -3.53
CA LEU A 120 3.26 11.92 -3.92
C LEU A 120 4.10 12.96 -4.63
N ASP A 121 5.41 12.77 -4.59
CA ASP A 121 6.32 13.46 -5.50
C ASP A 121 6.30 12.77 -6.87
N GLU A 122 6.47 13.54 -7.95
CA GLU A 122 6.57 13.00 -9.31
C GLU A 122 7.78 12.05 -9.44
N ASN A 123 7.62 10.99 -10.24
CA ASN A 123 8.68 10.03 -10.54
C ASN A 123 9.35 9.45 -9.29
N ASN A 124 8.58 9.18 -8.24
CA ASN A 124 9.09 8.54 -7.04
C ASN A 124 9.57 7.11 -7.32
N GLY A 125 10.33 6.56 -6.38
CA GLY A 125 10.93 5.23 -6.56
C GLY A 125 10.11 4.08 -5.96
N ILE A 126 8.83 4.28 -5.66
CA ILE A 126 7.97 3.24 -5.06
C ILE A 126 7.82 2.09 -6.05
N ASN A 127 8.12 0.89 -5.59
CA ASN A 127 7.96 -0.33 -6.35
C ASN A 127 6.88 -1.28 -5.80
N ALA A 128 6.50 -1.12 -4.53
CA ALA A 128 5.38 -1.85 -3.92
C ALA A 128 4.42 -0.87 -3.24
N LEU A 129 3.16 -0.86 -3.67
CA LEU A 129 2.10 -0.01 -3.13
C LEU A 129 0.88 -0.85 -2.76
N LEU A 130 0.60 -0.94 -1.46
CA LEU A 130 -0.51 -1.69 -0.90
C LEU A 130 -1.51 -0.70 -0.29
N ILE A 131 -2.67 -0.57 -0.93
CA ILE A 131 -3.79 0.32 -0.56
C ILE A 131 -5.13 -0.43 -0.56
N SER A 132 -5.09 -1.71 -0.24
CA SER A 132 -6.31 -2.54 -0.17
C SER A 132 -7.21 -2.13 0.99
N GLY A 133 -8.54 -2.29 0.82
CA GLY A 133 -9.52 -1.99 1.88
C GLY A 133 -9.64 -0.50 2.22
N CYS A 134 -9.42 0.36 1.24
CA CYS A 134 -9.51 1.81 1.36
C CYS A 134 -10.79 2.36 0.65
N ALA A 135 -10.81 3.64 0.32
CA ALA A 135 -11.96 4.31 -0.31
C ALA A 135 -11.66 4.92 -1.69
N PHE A 136 -10.58 4.50 -2.36
CA PHE A 136 -10.19 5.03 -3.66
C PHE A 136 -11.27 4.78 -4.72
N GLN A 137 -11.62 5.83 -5.46
CA GLN A 137 -12.48 5.77 -6.65
C GLN A 137 -11.67 5.72 -7.94
N SER A 138 -10.47 6.29 -7.95
CA SER A 138 -9.42 6.19 -8.96
C SER A 138 -8.06 6.14 -8.27
N VAL A 139 -7.06 5.59 -8.99
CA VAL A 139 -5.64 5.59 -8.62
C VAL A 139 -4.77 6.19 -9.72
N ASP A 140 -5.36 6.86 -10.72
CA ASP A 140 -4.64 7.38 -11.88
C ASP A 140 -3.54 8.37 -11.48
N ASP A 141 -3.85 9.35 -10.62
CA ASP A 141 -2.87 10.34 -10.12
C ASP A 141 -1.71 9.66 -9.37
N VAL A 142 -2.01 8.57 -8.64
CA VAL A 142 -1.01 7.78 -7.91
C VAL A 142 -0.11 7.02 -8.88
N LEU A 143 -0.72 6.41 -9.90
CA LEU A 143 0.00 5.66 -10.92
C LEU A 143 0.93 6.56 -11.74
N GLU A 144 0.50 7.75 -12.10
CA GLU A 144 1.34 8.72 -12.82
C GLU A 144 2.62 9.07 -12.06
N CYS A 145 2.56 9.11 -10.73
CA CYS A 145 3.72 9.38 -9.87
C CYS A 145 4.63 8.16 -9.66
N CYS A 146 4.17 6.93 -9.90
CA CYS A 146 4.86 5.68 -9.56
C CYS A 146 5.28 4.84 -10.79
N PRO A 147 6.17 5.32 -11.67
CA PRO A 147 6.53 4.62 -12.92
C PRO A 147 7.26 3.28 -12.70
N SER A 148 7.89 3.09 -11.55
CA SER A 148 8.68 1.90 -11.21
C SER A 148 7.89 0.80 -10.51
N LEU A 149 6.55 0.91 -10.45
CA LEU A 149 5.70 0.02 -9.70
C LEU A 149 5.78 -1.42 -10.23
N ASN A 150 6.10 -2.35 -9.32
CA ASN A 150 6.16 -3.80 -9.57
C ASN A 150 4.98 -4.53 -8.94
N GLU A 151 4.55 -4.07 -7.78
CA GLU A 151 3.43 -4.62 -7.01
C GLU A 151 2.40 -3.54 -6.73
N LEU A 152 1.15 -3.79 -7.12
CA LEU A 152 -0.01 -2.98 -6.77
C LEU A 152 -1.07 -3.84 -6.10
N SER A 153 -1.43 -3.52 -4.87
CA SER A 153 -2.56 -4.11 -4.16
C SER A 153 -3.59 -3.04 -3.84
N CYS A 154 -4.67 -3.00 -4.63
CA CYS A 154 -5.78 -2.05 -4.50
C CYS A 154 -7.14 -2.74 -4.35
N SER A 155 -7.14 -3.99 -3.84
CA SER A 155 -8.36 -4.77 -3.61
C SER A 155 -9.30 -4.10 -2.61
N GLY A 156 -10.62 -4.34 -2.74
CA GLY A 156 -11.58 -3.83 -1.76
C GLY A 156 -11.72 -2.30 -1.74
N ASN A 157 -11.55 -1.66 -2.87
CA ASN A 157 -11.77 -0.23 -3.06
C ASN A 157 -13.08 0.04 -3.84
N ARG A 158 -13.20 1.20 -4.48
CA ARG A 158 -14.36 1.62 -5.27
C ARG A 158 -14.00 1.93 -6.72
N LEU A 159 -12.91 1.33 -7.23
CA LEU A 159 -12.40 1.57 -8.56
C LEU A 159 -13.40 1.09 -9.62
N THR A 160 -13.63 1.90 -10.65
CA THR A 160 -14.48 1.54 -11.80
C THR A 160 -13.67 1.20 -13.03
N GLU A 161 -12.47 1.73 -13.12
CA GLU A 161 -11.51 1.47 -14.20
C GLU A 161 -10.10 1.37 -13.60
N LEU A 162 -9.22 0.65 -14.29
CA LEU A 162 -7.80 0.59 -13.97
C LEU A 162 -7.01 0.43 -15.27
N ASP A 163 -6.18 1.42 -15.59
CA ASP A 163 -5.34 1.43 -16.78
C ASP A 163 -3.85 1.35 -16.38
N LEU A 164 -3.24 0.21 -16.61
CA LEU A 164 -1.84 -0.07 -16.32
C LEU A 164 -0.97 -0.15 -17.59
N THR A 165 -1.48 0.29 -18.74
CA THR A 165 -0.78 0.14 -20.03
C THR A 165 0.61 0.77 -20.08
N LYS A 166 0.87 1.77 -19.21
CA LYS A 166 2.18 2.42 -19.06
C LYS A 166 3.10 1.76 -18.04
N HIS A 167 2.60 0.79 -17.25
CA HIS A 167 3.32 0.19 -16.11
C HIS A 167 3.93 -1.18 -16.48
N LEU A 168 4.99 -1.15 -17.28
CA LEU A 168 5.63 -2.35 -17.83
C LEU A 168 6.31 -3.24 -16.77
N SER A 169 6.54 -2.72 -15.60
CA SER A 169 7.23 -3.43 -14.50
C SER A 169 6.31 -4.21 -13.58
N ILE A 170 4.99 -3.98 -13.63
CA ILE A 170 4.04 -4.66 -12.74
C ILE A 170 4.07 -6.17 -12.99
N ARG A 171 4.21 -6.94 -11.90
CA ARG A 171 4.19 -8.41 -11.90
C ARG A 171 3.16 -8.97 -10.93
N GLU A 172 2.78 -8.17 -9.93
CA GLU A 172 1.82 -8.52 -8.90
C GLU A 172 0.69 -7.50 -8.89
N LEU A 173 -0.53 -7.95 -9.22
CA LEU A 173 -1.71 -7.10 -9.24
C LEU A 173 -2.86 -7.74 -8.47
N HIS A 174 -3.27 -7.07 -7.40
CA HIS A 174 -4.45 -7.39 -6.61
C HIS A 174 -5.44 -6.24 -6.74
N CYS A 175 -6.48 -6.42 -7.56
CA CYS A 175 -7.54 -5.42 -7.79
C CYS A 175 -8.95 -6.02 -7.66
N ASP A 176 -9.05 -7.14 -6.98
CA ASP A 176 -10.30 -7.82 -6.69
C ASP A 176 -11.21 -7.02 -5.75
N HIS A 177 -12.49 -7.39 -5.67
CA HIS A 177 -13.47 -6.71 -4.80
C HIS A 177 -13.57 -5.20 -5.06
N ASN A 178 -13.60 -4.80 -6.33
CA ASN A 178 -13.83 -3.43 -6.79
C ASN A 178 -15.12 -3.36 -7.64
N ARG A 179 -15.26 -2.33 -8.44
CA ARG A 179 -16.38 -2.13 -9.38
C ARG A 179 -15.88 -2.01 -10.81
N LEU A 180 -14.74 -2.65 -11.13
CA LEU A 180 -14.08 -2.50 -12.41
C LEU A 180 -14.95 -3.01 -13.55
N THR A 181 -15.25 -2.12 -14.48
CA THR A 181 -15.83 -2.44 -15.79
C THR A 181 -14.77 -2.54 -16.85
N ARG A 182 -13.57 -1.98 -16.59
CA ARG A 182 -12.43 -1.93 -17.50
C ARG A 182 -11.14 -2.16 -16.73
N LEU A 183 -10.33 -3.10 -17.20
CA LEU A 183 -8.98 -3.38 -16.72
C LEU A 183 -8.06 -3.52 -17.92
N LEU A 184 -7.12 -2.59 -18.06
CA LEU A 184 -6.14 -2.61 -19.13
C LEU A 184 -4.75 -2.88 -18.57
N VAL A 185 -4.02 -3.75 -19.23
CA VAL A 185 -2.63 -4.09 -18.90
C VAL A 185 -1.76 -3.93 -20.16
N PRO A 186 -0.43 -3.77 -20.02
CA PRO A 186 0.47 -3.71 -21.16
C PRO A 186 0.35 -4.96 -22.03
N GLU A 187 0.48 -4.80 -23.36
CA GLU A 187 0.51 -5.93 -24.30
C GLU A 187 1.71 -6.83 -24.02
N GLY A 188 1.47 -8.13 -24.01
CA GLY A 188 2.49 -9.14 -23.69
C GLY A 188 2.88 -9.20 -22.21
N GLN A 189 2.11 -8.56 -21.35
CA GLN A 189 2.40 -8.51 -19.92
C GLN A 189 2.29 -9.89 -19.27
N TYR A 190 3.34 -10.28 -18.53
CA TYR A 190 3.34 -11.44 -17.68
C TYR A 190 3.10 -11.02 -16.22
N PHE A 191 2.18 -11.69 -15.54
CA PHE A 191 1.94 -11.54 -14.11
C PHE A 191 2.32 -12.81 -13.36
N GLY A 192 2.99 -12.66 -12.19
CA GLY A 192 3.10 -13.72 -11.19
C GLY A 192 1.74 -13.96 -10.54
N HIS A 193 1.12 -12.89 -10.07
CA HIS A 193 -0.23 -12.92 -9.51
C HIS A 193 -1.10 -11.83 -10.13
N LEU A 194 -2.28 -12.20 -10.62
CA LEU A 194 -3.32 -11.30 -11.10
C LEU A 194 -4.65 -11.71 -10.46
N TYR A 195 -5.11 -10.95 -9.48
CA TYR A 195 -6.40 -11.13 -8.84
C TYR A 195 -7.34 -9.98 -9.22
N CYS A 196 -8.33 -10.28 -10.07
CA CYS A 196 -9.33 -9.32 -10.53
C CYS A 196 -10.78 -9.87 -10.38
N HIS A 197 -10.96 -10.89 -9.55
CA HIS A 197 -12.27 -11.46 -9.26
C HIS A 197 -13.17 -10.46 -8.50
N SER A 198 -14.47 -10.77 -8.42
CA SER A 198 -15.44 -9.93 -7.69
C SER A 198 -15.43 -8.47 -8.16
N ASN A 199 -15.52 -8.28 -9.48
CA ASN A 199 -15.61 -7.00 -10.17
C ASN A 199 -16.83 -6.98 -11.12
N GLN A 200 -16.89 -6.03 -12.03
CA GLN A 200 -17.96 -5.85 -13.02
C GLN A 200 -17.43 -6.00 -14.46
N LEU A 201 -16.35 -6.78 -14.66
CA LEU A 201 -15.77 -7.02 -15.97
C LEU A 201 -16.71 -7.89 -16.83
N GLY A 202 -17.23 -7.32 -17.91
CA GLY A 202 -18.02 -8.03 -18.89
C GLY A 202 -17.15 -8.90 -19.81
N GLU A 203 -17.78 -9.70 -20.66
CA GLU A 203 -17.09 -10.60 -21.59
C GLU A 203 -16.06 -9.87 -22.46
N ALA A 204 -16.43 -8.73 -23.05
CA ALA A 204 -15.52 -7.94 -23.87
C ALA A 204 -14.29 -7.44 -23.11
N ALA A 205 -14.48 -7.01 -21.84
CA ALA A 205 -13.39 -6.57 -20.97
C ALA A 205 -12.45 -7.71 -20.61
N LEU A 206 -12.97 -8.89 -20.27
CA LEU A 206 -12.18 -10.08 -20.02
C LEU A 206 -11.42 -10.55 -21.25
N LYS A 207 -12.06 -10.56 -22.43
CA LYS A 207 -11.38 -10.88 -23.70
C LYS A 207 -10.22 -9.93 -23.97
N THR A 208 -10.42 -8.63 -23.80
CA THR A 208 -9.36 -7.63 -23.96
C THR A 208 -8.21 -7.90 -22.99
N LEU A 209 -8.51 -8.13 -21.71
CA LEU A 209 -7.51 -8.47 -20.70
C LEU A 209 -6.70 -9.70 -21.10
N PHE A 210 -7.36 -10.82 -21.44
CA PHE A 210 -6.66 -12.06 -21.76
C PHE A 210 -5.84 -11.99 -23.05
N VAL A 211 -6.28 -11.24 -24.06
CA VAL A 211 -5.50 -10.99 -25.28
C VAL A 211 -4.22 -10.20 -24.98
N SER A 212 -4.28 -9.28 -24.02
CA SER A 212 -3.10 -8.49 -23.63
C SER A 212 -2.10 -9.26 -22.77
N LEU A 213 -2.49 -10.40 -22.17
CA LEU A 213 -1.57 -11.17 -21.32
C LEU A 213 -0.49 -11.88 -22.14
N GLY A 214 0.75 -11.79 -21.65
CA GLY A 214 1.89 -12.51 -22.21
C GLY A 214 1.93 -13.98 -21.80
N GLN A 215 2.70 -14.75 -22.54
CA GLN A 215 2.97 -16.14 -22.18
C GLN A 215 3.88 -16.23 -20.96
N VAL A 216 3.68 -17.26 -20.15
CA VAL A 216 4.60 -17.60 -19.05
C VAL A 216 6.02 -17.78 -19.62
N PRO A 217 7.04 -17.11 -19.09
CA PRO A 217 8.41 -17.27 -19.54
C PRO A 217 8.84 -18.73 -19.50
N LYS A 218 9.53 -19.19 -20.54
CA LYS A 218 10.05 -20.56 -20.59
C LYS A 218 11.13 -20.75 -19.53
N PRO A 219 11.24 -21.95 -18.95
CA PRO A 219 12.34 -22.27 -18.05
C PRO A 219 13.69 -22.00 -18.73
N THR A 220 14.63 -21.47 -17.95
CA THR A 220 16.02 -21.30 -18.35
C THR A 220 16.92 -22.17 -17.47
N PRO A 221 18.18 -22.44 -17.86
CA PRO A 221 19.13 -23.17 -17.00
C PRO A 221 19.32 -22.54 -15.62
N GLU A 222 19.21 -21.20 -15.51
CA GLU A 222 19.30 -20.45 -14.26
C GLU A 222 17.98 -20.52 -13.46
N TYR A 223 16.84 -20.66 -14.15
CA TYR A 223 15.50 -20.75 -13.57
C TYR A 223 14.79 -22.00 -14.14
N PRO A 224 15.13 -23.22 -13.65
CA PRO A 224 14.64 -24.47 -14.20
C PRO A 224 13.15 -24.73 -13.96
N ARG A 225 12.52 -23.96 -13.08
CA ARG A 225 11.07 -24.00 -12.88
C ARG A 225 10.44 -22.74 -13.49
N PRO A 226 9.39 -22.87 -14.31
CA PRO A 226 8.67 -21.71 -14.79
C PRO A 226 8.08 -20.97 -13.58
N PRO A 227 8.10 -19.63 -13.56
CA PRO A 227 7.41 -18.89 -12.53
C PRO A 227 5.93 -19.27 -12.53
N GLN A 228 5.35 -19.44 -11.37
CA GLN A 228 3.92 -19.74 -11.27
C GLN A 228 3.12 -18.48 -11.62
N CYS A 229 2.20 -18.61 -12.57
CA CYS A 229 1.22 -17.58 -12.87
C CYS A 229 -0.10 -17.98 -12.17
N ARG A 230 -0.66 -17.08 -11.37
CA ARG A 230 -1.98 -17.25 -10.77
C ARG A 230 -2.88 -16.13 -11.23
N ILE A 231 -3.95 -16.50 -11.93
CA ILE A 231 -4.98 -15.55 -12.37
C ILE A 231 -6.30 -15.94 -11.73
N SER A 232 -6.93 -15.01 -11.03
CA SER A 232 -8.26 -15.19 -10.48
C SER A 232 -9.18 -14.08 -11.00
N TYR A 233 -10.25 -14.48 -11.71
CA TYR A 233 -11.21 -13.59 -12.37
C TYR A 233 -12.67 -13.99 -12.14
N SER A 234 -12.94 -14.90 -11.19
CA SER A 234 -14.29 -15.33 -10.82
C SER A 234 -15.19 -14.15 -10.39
N ASP A 235 -16.49 -14.38 -10.32
CA ASP A 235 -17.47 -13.40 -9.87
C ASP A 235 -17.46 -12.07 -10.67
N ASN A 236 -17.12 -12.16 -11.95
CA ASN A 236 -17.31 -11.11 -12.94
C ASN A 236 -18.50 -11.46 -13.84
N PRO A 237 -19.29 -10.50 -14.33
CA PRO A 237 -20.44 -10.75 -15.20
C PRO A 237 -20.06 -11.52 -16.47
N GLY A 238 -18.92 -11.19 -17.08
CA GLY A 238 -18.43 -11.85 -18.30
C GLY A 238 -18.04 -13.31 -18.10
N ASN A 239 -17.75 -13.74 -16.89
CA ASN A 239 -17.43 -15.13 -16.58
C ASN A 239 -18.66 -16.03 -16.52
N LYS A 240 -19.85 -15.47 -16.25
CA LYS A 240 -21.11 -16.23 -16.18
C LYS A 240 -21.67 -16.57 -17.56
N GLU A 241 -21.33 -15.80 -18.58
CA GLU A 241 -21.78 -15.99 -19.95
C GLU A 241 -20.96 -17.04 -20.67
N SER A 242 -19.66 -17.15 -20.37
CA SER A 242 -18.76 -18.15 -20.96
C SER A 242 -18.99 -19.59 -20.47
N LEU A 243 -19.79 -19.78 -19.43
CA LEU A 243 -20.16 -21.12 -18.92
C LEU A 243 -21.44 -21.70 -19.55
N LYS A 244 -22.02 -21.03 -20.56
CA LYS A 244 -23.24 -21.48 -21.25
C LYS A 244 -22.99 -22.04 -22.65
N GLU A 245 -21.74 -22.06 -23.08
CA GLU A 245 -21.27 -22.74 -24.27
C GLU A 245 -20.44 -24.00 -23.92
#